data_001413616749c860becd42df6c1eaa29
#
_entry.id   001413616749c860becd42df6c1eaa29
#
_cell.length_a   1.000
_cell.length_b   1.000
_cell.length_c   1.000
_cell.angle_alpha   90.00
_cell.angle_beta   90.00
_cell.angle_gamma   90.00
#
_symmetry.space_group_name_H-M   'P 1'
#
loop_
_entity.id
_entity.type
_entity.pdbx_description
1 polymer ?
#
loop_
_entity_poly.entity_id
_entity_poly.type
_entity_poly.pdbx_seq_one_letter_code
_entity_poly.pdbx_strand_id
1 'polypeptide(L)'
;SGQALLIAGDSGVGKSTLLDVLAGELAPLQGRLRLNGRDFADFLPSDEVGYLAQQVDIFDLTLAENLRLGKAGADDDALWQVLEKVRLADWARAQPQGLQTRLGEYGAAVSGGQARRIALARLLLKPRALLLLDEPFAGLDAATREAVSAMLLQERAQGLLIVVSHQPPAQADFQVLRLQEKA
;
A
#
# COMPACT_ATOMS: atom_id res chain seq x y z
N SER A 1 0.62 -15.86 12.86
CA SER A 1 1.87 -15.14 12.54
C SER A 1 1.79 -14.64 11.11
N GLY A 2 1.96 -13.33 10.92
CA GLY A 2 1.85 -12.69 9.63
C GLY A 2 2.85 -13.24 8.61
N GLN A 3 2.39 -13.41 7.37
CA GLN A 3 3.22 -13.84 6.24
C GLN A 3 3.43 -12.66 5.30
N ALA A 4 4.59 -12.59 4.65
CA ALA A 4 4.90 -11.64 3.60
C ALA A 4 5.22 -12.39 2.31
N LEU A 5 4.46 -12.12 1.26
CA LEU A 5 4.59 -12.73 -0.05
C LEU A 5 5.02 -11.68 -1.08
N LEU A 6 6.06 -11.96 -1.83
CA LEU A 6 6.44 -11.19 -3.01
C LEU A 6 6.00 -11.94 -4.26
N ILE A 7 5.15 -11.33 -5.06
CA ILE A 7 4.76 -11.85 -6.37
C ILE A 7 5.74 -11.29 -7.42
N ALA A 8 6.53 -12.18 -7.99
CA ALA A 8 7.47 -11.90 -9.06
C ALA A 8 7.01 -12.51 -10.38
N GLY A 9 7.48 -11.98 -11.50
CA GLY A 9 7.19 -12.45 -12.85
C GLY A 9 7.35 -11.33 -13.87
N ASP A 10 7.32 -11.68 -15.15
CA ASP A 10 7.50 -10.75 -16.26
C ASP A 10 6.39 -9.69 -16.31
N SER A 11 6.64 -8.58 -17.01
CA SER A 11 5.61 -7.57 -17.26
C SER A 11 4.48 -8.19 -18.09
N GLY A 12 3.23 -7.90 -17.70
CA GLY A 12 2.05 -8.44 -18.42
C GLY A 12 1.59 -9.83 -17.98
N VAL A 13 2.35 -10.56 -17.14
CA VAL A 13 1.99 -11.94 -16.71
C VAL A 13 0.73 -12.00 -15.80
N GLY A 14 0.11 -10.87 -15.50
CA GLY A 14 -1.13 -10.81 -14.71
C GLY A 14 -0.97 -10.56 -13.22
N LYS A 15 0.19 -10.03 -12.75
CA LYS A 15 0.42 -9.75 -11.32
C LYS A 15 -0.59 -8.76 -10.75
N SER A 16 -0.80 -7.61 -11.41
CA SER A 16 -1.78 -6.60 -10.99
C SER A 16 -3.20 -7.16 -11.06
N THR A 17 -3.55 -7.90 -12.11
CA THR A 17 -4.85 -8.58 -12.24
C THR A 17 -5.10 -9.55 -11.08
N LEU A 18 -4.05 -10.28 -10.64
CA LEU A 18 -4.17 -11.13 -9.45
C LEU A 18 -4.43 -10.30 -8.19
N LEU A 19 -3.77 -9.15 -8.04
CA LEU A 19 -4.06 -8.25 -6.90
C LEU A 19 -5.48 -7.70 -6.97
N ASP A 20 -5.99 -7.30 -8.16
CA ASP A 20 -7.36 -6.83 -8.35
C ASP A 20 -8.38 -7.90 -7.94
N VAL A 21 -8.12 -9.17 -8.30
CA VAL A 21 -8.97 -10.30 -7.88
C VAL A 21 -8.89 -10.49 -6.36
N LEU A 22 -7.69 -10.41 -5.77
CA LEU A 22 -7.49 -10.52 -4.33
C LEU A 22 -8.06 -9.32 -3.56
N ALA A 23 -8.16 -8.15 -4.18
CA ALA A 23 -8.80 -6.97 -3.62
C ALA A 23 -10.33 -7.02 -3.70
N GLY A 24 -10.89 -7.94 -4.51
CA GLY A 24 -12.33 -8.00 -4.77
C GLY A 24 -12.81 -7.03 -5.86
N GLU A 25 -11.89 -6.35 -6.55
CA GLU A 25 -12.20 -5.44 -7.66
C GLU A 25 -12.59 -6.22 -8.93
N LEU A 26 -12.08 -7.44 -9.08
CA LEU A 26 -12.41 -8.36 -10.17
C LEU A 26 -12.90 -9.69 -9.63
N ALA A 27 -13.93 -10.24 -10.25
CA ALA A 27 -14.37 -11.61 -9.96
C ALA A 27 -13.40 -12.63 -10.57
N PRO A 28 -13.04 -13.71 -9.85
CA PRO A 28 -12.25 -14.78 -10.43
C PRO A 28 -13.04 -15.51 -11.52
N LEU A 29 -12.40 -15.82 -12.66
CA LEU A 29 -13.04 -16.59 -13.75
C LEU A 29 -13.44 -18.00 -13.30
N GLN A 30 -12.64 -18.59 -12.40
CA GLN A 30 -12.85 -19.91 -11.82
C GLN A 30 -12.29 -19.97 -10.40
N GLY A 31 -12.81 -20.84 -9.56
CA GLY A 31 -12.34 -21.04 -8.19
C GLY A 31 -13.09 -20.17 -7.17
N ARG A 32 -12.52 -20.07 -5.96
CA ARG A 32 -13.07 -19.29 -4.84
C ARG A 32 -11.96 -18.58 -4.10
N LEU A 33 -12.24 -17.37 -3.64
CA LEU A 33 -11.38 -16.61 -2.74
C LEU A 33 -11.87 -16.76 -1.31
N ARG A 34 -10.94 -17.03 -0.39
CA ARG A 34 -11.22 -17.07 1.04
C ARG A 34 -10.17 -16.30 1.83
N LEU A 35 -10.62 -15.52 2.78
CA LEU A 35 -9.77 -14.87 3.78
C LEU A 35 -10.18 -15.36 5.17
N ASN A 36 -9.23 -15.90 5.93
CA ASN A 36 -9.48 -16.50 7.24
C ASN A 36 -10.59 -17.59 7.23
N GLY A 37 -10.66 -18.38 6.14
CA GLY A 37 -11.65 -19.46 5.96
C GLY A 37 -13.04 -19.00 5.52
N ARG A 38 -13.30 -17.70 5.43
CA ARG A 38 -14.58 -17.10 4.98
C ARG A 38 -14.50 -16.75 3.50
N ASP A 39 -15.56 -16.98 2.76
CA ASP A 39 -15.64 -16.57 1.35
C ASP A 39 -15.67 -15.04 1.24
N PHE A 40 -14.99 -14.47 0.25
CA PHE A 40 -14.95 -13.02 0.00
C PHE A 40 -16.33 -12.39 -0.23
N ALA A 41 -17.28 -13.19 -0.72
CA ALA A 41 -18.66 -12.74 -0.88
C ALA A 41 -19.39 -12.42 0.44
N ASP A 42 -18.86 -12.88 1.58
CA ASP A 42 -19.52 -12.77 2.89
C ASP A 42 -19.10 -11.52 3.69
N PHE A 43 -18.16 -10.72 3.18
CA PHE A 43 -17.72 -9.49 3.84
C PHE A 43 -17.27 -8.43 2.83
N LEU A 44 -17.32 -7.16 3.24
CA LEU A 44 -16.86 -6.05 2.43
C LEU A 44 -15.33 -6.02 2.41
N PRO A 45 -14.69 -6.22 1.26
CA PRO A 45 -13.21 -6.28 1.17
C PRO A 45 -12.51 -5.03 1.76
N SER A 46 -13.15 -3.86 1.68
CA SER A 46 -12.61 -2.59 2.17
C SER A 46 -12.36 -2.54 3.68
N ASP A 47 -13.01 -3.39 4.47
CA ASP A 47 -12.84 -3.38 5.92
C ASP A 47 -11.66 -4.24 6.39
N GLU A 48 -11.38 -5.34 5.72
CA GLU A 48 -10.29 -6.26 6.05
C GLU A 48 -9.13 -6.19 5.06
N VAL A 49 -9.35 -5.68 3.83
CA VAL A 49 -8.35 -5.58 2.76
C VAL A 49 -7.91 -4.14 2.57
N GLY A 50 -6.61 -3.89 2.57
CA GLY A 50 -6.01 -2.65 2.11
C GLY A 50 -5.34 -2.88 0.75
N TYR A 51 -5.69 -2.08 -0.25
CA TYR A 51 -5.12 -2.21 -1.59
C TYR A 51 -4.45 -0.91 -2.04
N LEU A 52 -3.15 -0.98 -2.32
CA LEU A 52 -2.38 0.05 -3.01
C LEU A 52 -2.27 -0.34 -4.48
N ALA A 53 -3.08 0.27 -5.32
CA ALA A 53 -3.04 0.04 -6.77
C ALA A 53 -1.80 0.67 -7.43
N GLN A 54 -1.51 0.27 -8.67
CA GLN A 54 -0.40 0.83 -9.44
C GLN A 54 -0.56 2.34 -9.68
N GLN A 55 -1.78 2.81 -9.92
CA GLN A 55 -2.10 4.23 -9.94
C GLN A 55 -2.67 4.66 -8.59
N VAL A 56 -2.23 5.81 -8.09
CA VAL A 56 -2.68 6.34 -6.81
C VAL A 56 -3.31 7.72 -7.00
N ASP A 57 -4.44 7.93 -6.35
CA ASP A 57 -5.15 9.20 -6.40
C ASP A 57 -4.74 10.09 -5.23
N ILE A 58 -4.32 11.29 -5.55
CA ILE A 58 -4.13 12.41 -4.62
C ILE A 58 -5.17 13.47 -4.96
N PHE A 59 -5.93 13.85 -3.96
CA PHE A 59 -7.04 14.78 -4.11
C PHE A 59 -6.57 16.22 -3.83
N ASP A 60 -7.23 17.21 -4.43
CA ASP A 60 -7.02 18.64 -4.13
C ASP A 60 -7.58 19.01 -2.75
N LEU A 61 -6.96 18.42 -1.76
CA LEU A 61 -7.21 18.56 -0.34
C LEU A 61 -5.88 18.82 0.37
N THR A 62 -5.92 19.11 1.67
CA THR A 62 -4.71 19.17 2.48
C THR A 62 -4.08 17.78 2.65
N LEU A 63 -2.82 17.74 3.08
CA LEU A 63 -2.15 16.47 3.43
C LEU A 63 -2.94 15.72 4.51
N ALA A 64 -3.39 16.42 5.55
CA ALA A 64 -4.21 15.83 6.62
C ALA A 64 -5.52 15.21 6.10
N GLU A 65 -6.25 15.95 5.27
CA GLU A 65 -7.50 15.44 4.68
C GLU A 65 -7.26 14.25 3.76
N ASN A 66 -6.21 14.31 2.94
CA ASN A 66 -5.79 13.17 2.12
C ASN A 66 -5.49 11.93 2.96
N LEU A 67 -4.78 12.06 4.08
CA LEU A 67 -4.48 10.94 4.98
C LEU A 67 -5.76 10.41 5.66
N ARG A 68 -6.66 11.30 6.10
CA ARG A 68 -7.92 10.93 6.76
C ARG A 68 -8.90 10.18 5.87
N LEU A 69 -8.70 10.13 4.56
CA LEU A 69 -9.44 9.19 3.69
C LEU A 69 -9.24 7.73 4.12
N GLY A 70 -8.09 7.40 4.73
CA GLY A 70 -7.85 6.07 5.30
C GLY A 70 -8.58 5.82 6.62
N LYS A 71 -8.76 6.88 7.45
CA LYS A 71 -9.45 6.83 8.75
C LYS A 71 -9.92 8.24 9.12
N ALA A 72 -11.19 8.53 8.90
CA ALA A 72 -11.78 9.88 9.08
C ALA A 72 -11.56 10.47 10.48
N GLY A 73 -11.58 9.66 11.54
CA GLY A 73 -11.37 10.11 12.92
C GLY A 73 -9.92 10.09 13.40
N ALA A 74 -8.92 9.99 12.50
CA ALA A 74 -7.52 10.04 12.90
C ALA A 74 -7.15 11.43 13.40
N ASP A 75 -6.56 11.53 14.59
CA ASP A 75 -6.00 12.75 15.13
C ASP A 75 -4.65 13.09 14.46
N ASP A 76 -4.14 14.29 14.71
CA ASP A 76 -2.90 14.75 14.09
C ASP A 76 -1.69 13.89 14.52
N ASP A 77 -1.68 13.38 15.75
CA ASP A 77 -0.61 12.51 16.23
C ASP A 77 -0.56 11.21 15.45
N ALA A 78 -1.70 10.60 15.18
CA ALA A 78 -1.77 9.40 14.33
C ALA A 78 -1.31 9.70 12.88
N LEU A 79 -1.62 10.90 12.36
CA LEU A 79 -1.15 11.31 11.03
C LEU A 79 0.38 11.48 11.01
N TRP A 80 0.97 12.10 12.02
CA TRP A 80 2.41 12.22 12.12
C TRP A 80 3.09 10.87 12.27
N GLN A 81 2.56 9.97 13.10
CA GLN A 81 3.09 8.61 13.27
C GLN A 81 3.10 7.84 11.95
N VAL A 82 2.02 7.91 11.17
CA VAL A 82 1.98 7.20 9.90
C VAL A 82 2.92 7.82 8.86
N LEU A 83 3.10 9.14 8.86
CA LEU A 83 4.09 9.82 8.01
C LEU A 83 5.54 9.41 8.36
N GLU A 84 5.85 9.24 9.65
CA GLU A 84 7.14 8.68 10.09
C GLU A 84 7.36 7.27 9.53
N LYS A 85 6.35 6.40 9.65
CA LYS A 85 6.41 5.02 9.14
C LYS A 85 6.75 4.98 7.64
N VAL A 86 6.15 5.84 6.83
CA VAL A 86 6.39 5.88 5.38
C VAL A 86 7.54 6.81 4.97
N ARG A 87 8.34 7.31 5.93
CA ARG A 87 9.48 8.21 5.67
C ARG A 87 9.09 9.49 4.92
N LEU A 88 7.98 10.10 5.30
CA LEU A 88 7.47 11.32 4.69
C LEU A 88 7.32 12.48 5.70
N ALA A 89 7.56 12.24 6.99
CA ALA A 89 7.37 13.24 8.03
C ALA A 89 8.30 14.46 7.89
N ASP A 90 9.57 14.24 7.55
CA ASP A 90 10.53 15.35 7.38
C ASP A 90 10.13 16.25 6.22
N TRP A 91 9.68 15.67 5.11
CA TRP A 91 9.15 16.45 4.00
C TRP A 91 7.91 17.26 4.44
N ALA A 92 6.98 16.64 5.17
CA ALA A 92 5.77 17.29 5.63
C ALA A 92 6.08 18.45 6.61
N ARG A 93 7.03 18.27 7.53
CA ARG A 93 7.50 19.32 8.45
C ARG A 93 8.19 20.49 7.75
N ALA A 94 8.87 20.21 6.64
CA ALA A 94 9.51 21.24 5.84
C ALA A 94 8.52 22.10 5.04
N GLN A 95 7.26 21.69 4.92
CA GLN A 95 6.24 22.48 4.26
C GLN A 95 5.79 23.62 5.18
N PRO A 96 5.58 24.86 4.67
CA PRO A 96 5.17 26.00 5.51
C PRO A 96 3.89 25.77 6.32
N GLN A 97 3.00 24.93 5.82
CA GLN A 97 1.70 24.64 6.47
C GLN A 97 1.64 23.21 7.06
N GLY A 98 2.75 22.44 7.04
CA GLY A 98 2.81 21.09 7.60
C GLY A 98 1.67 20.18 7.10
N LEU A 99 0.87 19.64 8.00
CA LEU A 99 -0.31 18.82 7.69
C LEU A 99 -1.39 19.56 6.89
N GLN A 100 -1.45 20.89 6.98
CA GLN A 100 -2.43 21.73 6.27
C GLN A 100 -1.97 22.11 4.86
N THR A 101 -0.81 21.62 4.40
CA THR A 101 -0.32 21.84 3.04
C THR A 101 -1.29 21.26 2.03
N ARG A 102 -1.79 22.09 1.10
CA ARG A 102 -2.63 21.63 0.00
C ARG A 102 -1.78 20.90 -1.04
N LEU A 103 -2.28 19.76 -1.52
CA LEU A 103 -1.54 18.92 -2.45
C LEU A 103 -1.83 19.23 -3.93
N GLY A 104 -2.84 20.07 -4.19
CA GLY A 104 -3.23 20.49 -5.53
C GLY A 104 -3.94 19.41 -6.33
N GLU A 105 -4.48 19.80 -7.47
CA GLU A 105 -5.15 18.88 -8.40
C GLU A 105 -4.19 17.77 -8.84
N TYR A 106 -4.64 16.52 -8.76
CA TYR A 106 -3.86 15.32 -9.10
C TYR A 106 -2.51 15.21 -8.38
N GLY A 107 -2.35 15.89 -7.22
CA GLY A 107 -1.10 15.86 -6.47
C GLY A 107 0.02 16.67 -7.12
N ALA A 108 -0.30 17.77 -7.81
CA ALA A 108 0.69 18.62 -8.50
C ALA A 108 1.81 19.15 -7.58
N ALA A 109 1.56 19.19 -6.26
CA ALA A 109 2.54 19.64 -5.26
C ALA A 109 3.45 18.51 -4.73
N VAL A 110 3.30 17.27 -5.18
CA VAL A 110 4.05 16.11 -4.69
C VAL A 110 4.66 15.30 -5.82
N SER A 111 5.84 14.71 -5.58
CA SER A 111 6.42 13.75 -6.52
C SER A 111 5.63 12.43 -6.54
N GLY A 112 5.80 11.61 -7.60
CA GLY A 112 5.16 10.29 -7.69
C GLY A 112 5.48 9.37 -6.49
N GLY A 113 6.74 9.40 -6.01
CA GLY A 113 7.13 8.64 -4.81
C GLY A 113 6.51 9.18 -3.52
N GLN A 114 6.28 10.50 -3.42
CA GLN A 114 5.55 11.11 -2.29
C GLN A 114 4.07 10.75 -2.35
N ALA A 115 3.43 10.88 -3.50
CA ALA A 115 2.03 10.50 -3.72
C ALA A 115 1.79 9.04 -3.31
N ARG A 116 2.67 8.13 -3.74
CA ARG A 116 2.59 6.70 -3.41
C ARG A 116 2.73 6.45 -1.90
N ARG A 117 3.64 7.15 -1.24
CA ARG A 117 3.79 7.05 0.23
C ARG A 117 2.61 7.64 1.00
N ILE A 118 1.97 8.70 0.49
CA ILE A 118 0.72 9.22 1.06
C ILE A 118 -0.39 8.17 0.94
N ALA A 119 -0.55 7.54 -0.23
CA ALA A 119 -1.53 6.48 -0.42
C ALA A 119 -1.26 5.26 0.47
N LEU A 120 0.01 4.86 0.63
CA LEU A 120 0.41 3.81 1.57
C LEU A 120 0.07 4.19 3.02
N ALA A 121 0.36 5.43 3.42
CA ALA A 121 0.04 5.94 4.76
C ALA A 121 -1.46 5.87 5.08
N ARG A 122 -2.34 6.15 4.09
CA ARG A 122 -3.80 5.96 4.24
C ARG A 122 -4.15 4.54 4.66
N LEU A 123 -3.52 3.55 4.05
CA LEU A 123 -3.80 2.14 4.33
C LEU A 123 -3.34 1.73 5.74
N LEU A 124 -2.23 2.33 6.21
CA LEU A 124 -1.61 2.01 7.50
C LEU A 124 -2.29 2.70 8.70
N LEU A 125 -3.25 3.61 8.48
CA LEU A 125 -3.99 4.28 9.57
C LEU A 125 -4.96 3.36 10.31
N LYS A 126 -5.28 2.20 9.78
CA LYS A 126 -6.03 1.17 10.48
C LYS A 126 -5.50 -0.23 10.18
N PRO A 127 -5.58 -1.16 11.15
CA PRO A 127 -5.17 -2.54 10.95
C PRO A 127 -5.95 -3.19 9.79
N ARG A 128 -5.27 -4.06 9.04
CA ARG A 128 -5.87 -4.83 7.94
C ARG A 128 -5.47 -6.30 8.05
N ALA A 129 -6.40 -7.20 7.78
CA ALA A 129 -6.11 -8.63 7.71
C ALA A 129 -5.28 -8.97 6.46
N LEU A 130 -5.43 -8.19 5.38
CA LEU A 130 -4.70 -8.35 4.13
C LEU A 130 -4.25 -6.99 3.60
N LEU A 131 -2.96 -6.84 3.32
CA LEU A 131 -2.38 -5.72 2.60
C LEU A 131 -1.89 -6.19 1.23
N LEU A 132 -2.44 -5.60 0.18
CA LEU A 132 -2.09 -5.83 -1.22
C LEU A 132 -1.40 -4.58 -1.76
N LEU A 133 -0.13 -4.68 -2.15
CA LEU A 133 0.65 -3.54 -2.55
C LEU A 133 1.24 -3.75 -3.96
N ASP A 134 0.77 -2.97 -4.92
CA ASP A 134 1.31 -2.98 -6.29
C ASP A 134 2.37 -1.89 -6.43
N GLU A 135 3.62 -2.29 -6.61
CA GLU A 135 4.80 -1.43 -6.75
C GLU A 135 4.96 -0.39 -5.61
N PRO A 136 4.88 -0.78 -4.32
CA PRO A 136 4.94 0.18 -3.21
C PRO A 136 6.25 0.95 -3.13
N PHE A 137 7.30 0.46 -3.78
CA PHE A 137 8.65 1.01 -3.75
C PHE A 137 9.00 1.86 -4.98
N ALA A 138 8.07 2.02 -5.94
CA ALA A 138 8.31 2.79 -7.15
C ALA A 138 8.67 4.25 -6.83
N GLY A 139 9.75 4.74 -7.46
CA GLY A 139 10.23 6.11 -7.27
C GLY A 139 10.94 6.37 -5.93
N LEU A 140 11.28 5.34 -5.16
CA LEU A 140 12.05 5.46 -3.92
C LEU A 140 13.53 5.22 -4.19
N ASP A 141 14.38 6.02 -3.53
CA ASP A 141 15.80 5.73 -3.41
C ASP A 141 16.04 4.44 -2.59
N ALA A 142 17.25 3.87 -2.67
CA ALA A 142 17.55 2.59 -2.04
C ALA A 142 17.36 2.63 -0.50
N ALA A 143 17.78 3.69 0.17
CA ALA A 143 17.67 3.80 1.63
C ALA A 143 16.21 3.89 2.09
N THR A 144 15.41 4.70 1.40
CA THR A 144 13.97 4.83 1.68
C THR A 144 13.23 3.52 1.39
N ARG A 145 13.59 2.83 0.31
CA ARG A 145 13.02 1.50 -0.04
C ARG A 145 13.26 0.48 1.05
N GLU A 146 14.49 0.33 1.52
CA GLU A 146 14.82 -0.60 2.60
C GLU A 146 14.08 -0.25 3.90
N ALA A 147 14.02 1.03 4.26
CA ALA A 147 13.31 1.47 5.47
C ALA A 147 11.80 1.20 5.40
N VAL A 148 11.14 1.51 4.27
CA VAL A 148 9.71 1.23 4.06
C VAL A 148 9.45 -0.27 4.02
N SER A 149 10.34 -1.05 3.43
CA SER A 149 10.22 -2.51 3.42
C SER A 149 10.31 -3.11 4.82
N ALA A 150 11.29 -2.69 5.62
CA ALA A 150 11.43 -3.15 7.00
C ALA A 150 10.18 -2.81 7.83
N MET A 151 9.63 -1.61 7.66
CA MET A 151 8.37 -1.20 8.29
C MET A 151 7.21 -2.10 7.87
N LEU A 152 7.02 -2.35 6.56
CA LEU A 152 5.95 -3.21 6.05
C LEU A 152 6.05 -4.64 6.61
N LEU A 153 7.27 -5.17 6.76
CA LEU A 153 7.50 -6.48 7.38
C LEU A 153 7.14 -6.50 8.87
N GLN A 154 7.26 -5.38 9.60
CA GLN A 154 6.77 -5.25 10.97
C GLN A 154 5.23 -5.19 11.02
N GLU A 155 4.60 -4.45 10.12
CA GLU A 155 3.14 -4.37 10.02
C GLU A 155 2.48 -5.73 9.65
N ARG A 156 3.19 -6.64 8.96
CA ARG A 156 2.71 -8.02 8.65
C ARG A 156 2.30 -8.82 9.89
N ALA A 157 2.81 -8.47 11.07
CA ALA A 157 2.44 -9.15 12.30
C ALA A 157 0.93 -9.10 12.59
N GLN A 158 0.21 -8.16 11.97
CA GLN A 158 -1.24 -7.99 12.10
C GLN A 158 -2.05 -8.72 11.02
N GLY A 159 -1.40 -9.27 9.96
CA GLY A 159 -2.10 -9.91 8.85
C GLY A 159 -1.18 -10.49 7.77
N LEU A 160 -1.73 -10.67 6.57
CA LEU A 160 -1.01 -11.11 5.38
C LEU A 160 -0.59 -9.89 4.55
N LEU A 161 0.69 -9.82 4.17
CA LEU A 161 1.25 -8.83 3.26
C LEU A 161 1.56 -9.47 1.92
N ILE A 162 0.98 -8.96 0.84
CA ILE A 162 1.31 -9.36 -0.54
C ILE A 162 1.84 -8.15 -1.30
N VAL A 163 3.03 -8.28 -1.85
CA VAL A 163 3.71 -7.21 -2.60
C VAL A 163 3.98 -7.68 -4.01
N VAL A 164 3.67 -6.84 -5.00
CA VAL A 164 4.19 -6.94 -6.36
C VAL A 164 5.27 -5.89 -6.51
N SER A 165 6.48 -6.26 -6.92
CA SER A 165 7.53 -5.29 -7.23
C SER A 165 8.53 -5.82 -8.22
N HIS A 166 8.90 -4.96 -9.19
CA HIS A 166 10.03 -5.18 -10.11
C HIS A 166 11.39 -4.89 -9.47
N GLN A 167 11.40 -4.14 -8.38
CA GLN A 167 12.60 -3.77 -7.63
C GLN A 167 12.41 -4.10 -6.14
N PRO A 168 12.39 -5.40 -5.79
CA PRO A 168 12.23 -5.78 -4.39
C PRO A 168 13.44 -5.31 -3.56
N PRO A 169 13.25 -4.99 -2.28
CA PRO A 169 14.33 -4.67 -1.39
C PRO A 169 15.25 -5.88 -1.20
N ALA A 170 16.57 -5.64 -1.11
CA ALA A 170 17.58 -6.71 -1.11
C ALA A 170 17.60 -7.51 0.20
N GLN A 171 17.19 -6.92 1.32
CA GLN A 171 17.26 -7.52 2.66
C GLN A 171 15.90 -7.99 3.21
N ALA A 172 14.87 -8.00 2.39
CA ALA A 172 13.54 -8.32 2.85
C ALA A 172 13.27 -9.84 2.86
N ASP A 173 12.76 -10.33 3.99
CA ASP A 173 12.36 -11.73 4.18
C ASP A 173 10.94 -11.96 3.65
N PHE A 174 10.81 -12.02 2.31
CA PHE A 174 9.59 -12.38 1.60
C PHE A 174 9.63 -13.82 1.13
N GLN A 175 8.50 -14.53 1.25
CA GLN A 175 8.28 -15.72 0.45
C GLN A 175 8.02 -15.28 -0.99
N VAL A 176 8.71 -15.89 -1.96
CA VAL A 176 8.60 -15.49 -3.37
C VAL A 176 7.68 -16.44 -4.12
N LEU A 177 6.59 -15.91 -4.68
CA LEU A 177 5.73 -16.58 -5.65
C LEU A 177 6.07 -16.07 -7.06
N ARG A 178 6.47 -16.96 -7.97
CA ARG A 178 6.72 -16.60 -9.37
C ARG A 178 5.52 -16.95 -10.24
N LEU A 179 4.95 -15.95 -10.90
CA LEU A 179 3.97 -16.15 -11.96
C LEU A 179 4.72 -16.40 -13.27
N GLN A 180 4.27 -17.39 -14.03
CA GLN A 180 4.78 -17.72 -15.35
C GLN A 180 3.62 -17.77 -16.34
N GLU A 181 3.85 -17.33 -17.58
CA GLU A 181 2.90 -17.58 -18.64
C GLU A 181 2.68 -19.10 -18.82
N LYS A 182 1.44 -19.50 -18.98
CA LYS A 182 1.16 -20.86 -19.44
C LYS A 182 1.62 -20.97 -20.89
N ALA A 183 2.53 -21.90 -21.15
CA ALA A 183 2.88 -22.30 -22.51
C ALA A 183 1.65 -22.85 -23.25
#